data_ef3202b774a32154d975a98ca29e4362
#
_entry.id   ef3202b774a32154d975a98ca29e4362
#
_cell.length_a   1.000
_cell.length_b   1.000
_cell.length_c   1.000
_cell.angle_alpha   90.00
_cell.angle_beta   90.00
_cell.angle_gamma   90.00
#
_symmetry.space_group_name_H-M   'P 1'
#
loop_
_entity.id
_entity.type
_entity.pdbx_description
1 polymer ?
#
loop_
_entity_poly.entity_id
_entity_poly.type
_entity_poly.pdbx_seq_one_letter_code
_entity_poly.pdbx_strand_id
1 'polypeptide(L)'
;MIDRSTISYYDAHAEEYAEKTKYVYMFDVRSVFLKYLDPAGRILDAGCGGGRDMRIFMENGFTVDGFDASPEMCRVASAWTGEPVQCCDFESYVPRFTYTGIWACASLLHCTEAGFFAFFRRYKEFLGSSGVIYFSMKTGIEDGYDGEGRWYLGFNDRRLQRILTENPDLRRVKYWKTADNLHRDLTWANVILQKEF
;
A
#
# COMPACT_ATOMS: atom_id res chain seq x y z
N MET A 1 9.70 1.37 -9.83
CA MET A 1 8.95 0.79 -10.97
C MET A 1 8.44 -0.59 -10.56
N ILE A 2 7.18 -0.90 -10.82
CA ILE A 2 6.62 -2.24 -10.66
C ILE A 2 7.03 -3.07 -11.87
N ASP A 3 7.28 -4.35 -11.65
CA ASP A 3 7.60 -5.27 -12.74
C ASP A 3 6.37 -5.58 -13.60
N ARG A 4 6.55 -5.60 -14.93
CA ARG A 4 5.44 -5.80 -15.87
C ARG A 4 4.79 -7.19 -15.78
N SER A 5 5.53 -8.22 -15.44
CA SER A 5 4.96 -9.57 -15.29
C SER A 5 4.01 -9.63 -14.10
N THR A 6 4.32 -8.89 -13.02
CA THR A 6 3.45 -8.75 -11.87
C THR A 6 2.14 -8.03 -12.23
N ILE A 7 2.19 -6.96 -13.03
CA ILE A 7 0.98 -6.27 -13.51
C ILE A 7 0.13 -7.23 -14.37
N SER A 8 0.77 -7.94 -15.31
CA SER A 8 0.08 -8.90 -16.17
C SER A 8 -0.60 -10.05 -15.38
N TYR A 9 0.04 -10.50 -14.30
CA TYR A 9 -0.58 -11.48 -13.41
C TYR A 9 -1.87 -10.95 -12.78
N TYR A 10 -1.82 -9.75 -12.20
CA TYR A 10 -3.00 -9.15 -11.57
C TYR A 10 -4.10 -8.79 -12.57
N ASP A 11 -3.74 -8.42 -13.79
CA ASP A 11 -4.71 -8.24 -14.88
C ASP A 11 -5.45 -9.54 -15.22
N ALA A 12 -4.71 -10.64 -15.37
CA ALA A 12 -5.30 -11.92 -15.71
C ALA A 12 -6.16 -12.53 -14.59
N HIS A 13 -5.94 -12.14 -13.33
CA HIS A 13 -6.58 -12.77 -12.16
C HIS A 13 -7.36 -11.77 -11.29
N ALA A 14 -7.72 -10.60 -11.83
CA ALA A 14 -8.26 -9.49 -11.04
C ALA A 14 -9.53 -9.85 -10.26
N GLU A 15 -10.51 -10.48 -10.90
CA GLU A 15 -11.78 -10.84 -10.25
C GLU A 15 -11.58 -11.92 -9.19
N GLU A 16 -10.84 -12.98 -9.51
CA GLU A 16 -10.53 -14.07 -8.58
C GLU A 16 -9.77 -13.55 -7.36
N TYR A 17 -8.73 -12.74 -7.59
CA TYR A 17 -7.92 -12.17 -6.53
C TYR A 17 -8.74 -11.21 -5.64
N ALA A 18 -9.54 -10.35 -6.25
CA ALA A 18 -10.42 -9.44 -5.52
C ALA A 18 -11.42 -10.20 -4.65
N GLU A 19 -12.09 -11.21 -5.19
CA GLU A 19 -13.06 -12.00 -4.42
C GLU A 19 -12.38 -12.76 -3.26
N LYS A 20 -11.21 -13.34 -3.50
CA LYS A 20 -10.40 -14.03 -2.47
C LYS A 20 -9.95 -13.12 -1.34
N THR A 21 -9.68 -11.85 -1.63
CA THR A 21 -9.13 -10.90 -0.65
C THR A 21 -10.17 -9.97 -0.05
N LYS A 22 -11.35 -9.86 -0.63
CA LYS A 22 -12.43 -8.93 -0.29
C LYS A 22 -12.80 -8.91 1.19
N TYR A 23 -12.87 -10.08 1.82
CA TYR A 23 -13.29 -10.25 3.21
C TYR A 23 -12.15 -10.65 4.15
N VAL A 24 -10.89 -10.55 3.70
CA VAL A 24 -9.74 -10.84 4.56
C VAL A 24 -9.74 -9.88 5.75
N TYR A 25 -9.66 -10.44 6.95
CA TYR A 25 -9.68 -9.68 8.18
C TYR A 25 -8.44 -8.79 8.30
N MET A 26 -8.67 -7.50 8.31
CA MET A 26 -7.62 -6.47 8.43
C MET A 26 -7.98 -5.39 9.46
N PHE A 27 -8.99 -5.65 10.29
CA PHE A 27 -9.53 -4.66 11.24
C PHE A 27 -8.45 -4.14 12.18
N ASP A 28 -7.64 -5.03 12.77
CA ASP A 28 -6.60 -4.62 13.74
C ASP A 28 -5.55 -3.71 13.10
N VAL A 29 -5.13 -4.04 11.89
CA VAL A 29 -4.12 -3.26 11.16
C VAL A 29 -4.66 -1.89 10.76
N ARG A 30 -5.88 -1.86 10.19
CA ARG A 30 -6.57 -0.60 9.84
C ARG A 30 -6.81 0.27 11.06
N SER A 31 -7.29 -0.31 12.16
CA SER A 31 -7.56 0.40 13.42
C SER A 31 -6.30 1.07 13.98
N VAL A 32 -5.13 0.45 13.83
CA VAL A 32 -3.87 1.07 14.23
C VAL A 32 -3.55 2.28 13.35
N PHE A 33 -3.70 2.17 12.03
CA PHE A 33 -3.45 3.26 11.09
C PHE A 33 -4.40 4.44 11.32
N LEU A 34 -5.70 4.18 11.48
CA LEU A 34 -6.72 5.21 11.66
C LEU A 34 -6.51 6.06 12.93
N LYS A 35 -5.81 5.54 13.95
CA LYS A 35 -5.48 6.31 15.17
C LYS A 35 -4.52 7.49 14.92
N TYR A 36 -3.83 7.49 13.80
CA TYR A 36 -2.89 8.56 13.43
C TYR A 36 -3.50 9.58 12.47
N LEU A 37 -4.77 9.42 12.09
CA LEU A 37 -5.44 10.28 11.13
C LEU A 37 -6.42 11.23 11.84
N ASP A 38 -6.56 12.43 11.30
CA ASP A 38 -7.65 13.30 11.65
C ASP A 38 -8.98 12.71 11.17
N PRO A 39 -10.05 12.78 11.98
CA PRO A 39 -11.37 12.35 11.54
C PRO A 39 -11.80 13.03 10.23
N ALA A 40 -12.40 12.27 9.32
CA ALA A 40 -12.81 12.73 7.99
C ALA A 40 -11.67 13.28 7.11
N GLY A 41 -10.42 12.88 7.39
CA GLY A 41 -9.27 13.19 6.56
C GLY A 41 -9.35 12.51 5.19
N ARG A 42 -8.37 12.82 4.33
CA ARG A 42 -8.25 12.19 3.01
C ARG A 42 -7.16 11.11 3.03
N ILE A 43 -7.49 9.93 2.55
CA ILE A 43 -6.58 8.78 2.45
C ILE A 43 -6.28 8.52 0.98
N LEU A 44 -5.02 8.21 0.68
CA LEU A 44 -4.61 7.62 -0.59
C LEU A 44 -4.36 6.12 -0.39
N ASP A 45 -5.11 5.27 -1.09
CA ASP A 45 -4.84 3.82 -1.17
C ASP A 45 -3.92 3.57 -2.38
N ALA A 46 -2.64 3.36 -2.10
CA ALA A 46 -1.57 3.27 -3.07
C ALA A 46 -1.30 1.81 -3.48
N GLY A 47 -1.76 1.42 -4.66
CA GLY A 47 -1.84 0.03 -5.10
C GLY A 47 -3.03 -0.67 -4.44
N CYS A 48 -4.23 -0.14 -4.70
CA CYS A 48 -5.46 -0.51 -3.98
C CYS A 48 -6.02 -1.89 -4.33
N GLY A 49 -5.48 -2.56 -5.37
CA GLY A 49 -6.00 -3.83 -5.84
C GLY A 49 -7.50 -3.78 -6.14
N GLY A 50 -8.27 -4.72 -5.62
CA GLY A 50 -9.73 -4.78 -5.78
C GLY A 50 -10.55 -3.78 -4.94
N GLY A 51 -9.91 -2.80 -4.27
CA GLY A 51 -10.59 -1.73 -3.54
C GLY A 51 -11.09 -2.11 -2.14
N ARG A 52 -10.63 -3.23 -1.56
CA ARG A 52 -11.05 -3.71 -0.24
C ARG A 52 -10.91 -2.64 0.84
N ASP A 53 -9.72 -2.07 0.97
CA ASP A 53 -9.41 -1.11 2.04
C ASP A 53 -10.01 0.27 1.74
N MET A 54 -10.05 0.70 0.47
CA MET A 54 -10.77 1.90 0.04
C MET A 54 -12.22 1.88 0.56
N ARG A 55 -12.95 0.80 0.29
CA ARG A 55 -14.36 0.65 0.70
C ARG A 55 -14.54 0.81 2.20
N ILE A 56 -13.69 0.15 3.00
CA ILE A 56 -13.76 0.21 4.46
C ILE A 56 -13.41 1.62 4.99
N PHE A 57 -12.43 2.30 4.42
CA PHE A 57 -12.11 3.67 4.81
C PHE A 57 -13.26 4.64 4.49
N MET A 58 -13.91 4.49 3.34
CA MET A 58 -15.11 5.27 2.98
C MET A 58 -16.27 5.03 3.95
N GLU A 59 -16.53 3.77 4.32
CA GLU A 59 -17.54 3.40 5.33
C GLU A 59 -17.24 3.95 6.72
N ASN A 60 -15.96 4.25 7.03
CA ASN A 60 -15.54 4.94 8.25
C ASN A 60 -15.51 6.48 8.10
N GLY A 61 -16.05 7.04 7.03
CA GLY A 61 -16.25 8.49 6.86
C GLY A 61 -15.05 9.23 6.25
N PHE A 62 -14.02 8.53 5.76
CA PHE A 62 -12.88 9.16 5.08
C PHE A 62 -13.18 9.40 3.60
N THR A 63 -12.61 10.46 3.05
CA THR A 63 -12.50 10.62 1.60
C THR A 63 -11.30 9.80 1.12
N VAL A 64 -11.49 8.95 0.10
CA VAL A 64 -10.44 8.04 -0.35
C VAL A 64 -10.20 8.20 -1.84
N ASP A 65 -8.95 8.45 -2.22
CA ASP A 65 -8.47 8.29 -3.58
C ASP A 65 -7.72 6.96 -3.69
N GLY A 66 -7.80 6.28 -4.82
CA GLY A 66 -7.10 5.02 -5.05
C GLY A 66 -6.49 4.96 -6.44
N PHE A 67 -5.41 4.22 -6.55
CA PHE A 67 -4.83 3.85 -7.84
C PHE A 67 -4.24 2.44 -7.80
N ASP A 68 -4.19 1.81 -8.96
CA ASP A 68 -3.48 0.55 -9.18
C ASP A 68 -2.83 0.54 -10.57
N ALA A 69 -1.79 -0.26 -10.73
CA ALA A 69 -1.11 -0.39 -12.01
C ALA A 69 -1.81 -1.34 -12.99
N SER A 70 -2.67 -2.23 -12.49
CA SER A 70 -3.45 -3.16 -13.30
C SER A 70 -4.78 -2.52 -13.72
N PRO A 71 -5.04 -2.34 -15.02
CA PRO A 71 -6.33 -1.87 -15.54
C PRO A 71 -7.53 -2.67 -15.02
N GLU A 72 -7.41 -3.99 -14.96
CA GLU A 72 -8.50 -4.85 -14.50
C GLU A 72 -8.75 -4.71 -12.99
N MET A 73 -7.69 -4.55 -12.17
CA MET A 73 -7.87 -4.21 -10.75
C MET A 73 -8.58 -2.88 -10.58
N CYS A 74 -8.21 -1.86 -11.36
CA CYS A 74 -8.88 -0.55 -11.32
C CYS A 74 -10.37 -0.67 -11.69
N ARG A 75 -10.70 -1.47 -12.70
CA ARG A 75 -12.09 -1.75 -13.09
C ARG A 75 -12.89 -2.41 -11.96
N VAL A 76 -12.32 -3.46 -11.36
CA VAL A 76 -12.94 -4.19 -10.24
C VAL A 76 -13.11 -3.29 -9.02
N ALA A 77 -12.07 -2.55 -8.65
CA ALA A 77 -12.09 -1.63 -7.52
C ALA A 77 -13.13 -0.52 -7.71
N SER A 78 -13.18 0.09 -8.90
CA SER A 78 -14.17 1.13 -9.21
C SER A 78 -15.61 0.60 -9.12
N ALA A 79 -15.85 -0.61 -9.64
CA ALA A 79 -17.17 -1.25 -9.55
C ALA A 79 -17.57 -1.58 -8.11
N TRP A 80 -16.60 -1.98 -7.28
CA TRP A 80 -16.82 -2.34 -5.89
C TRP A 80 -17.03 -1.14 -4.97
N THR A 81 -16.24 -0.08 -5.15
CA THR A 81 -16.28 1.11 -4.30
C THR A 81 -17.34 2.12 -4.73
N GLY A 82 -17.69 2.15 -6.01
CA GLY A 82 -18.50 3.20 -6.61
C GLY A 82 -17.71 4.47 -6.94
N GLU A 83 -16.40 4.48 -6.70
CA GLU A 83 -15.50 5.63 -6.93
C GLU A 83 -14.50 5.34 -8.04
N PRO A 84 -14.09 6.35 -8.83
CA PRO A 84 -13.11 6.15 -9.88
C PRO A 84 -11.73 5.85 -9.29
N VAL A 85 -11.11 4.76 -9.76
CA VAL A 85 -9.73 4.38 -9.42
C VAL A 85 -8.82 4.74 -10.60
N GLN A 86 -7.70 5.42 -10.31
CA GLN A 86 -6.75 5.79 -11.35
C GLN A 86 -5.91 4.58 -11.78
N CYS A 87 -5.85 4.32 -13.09
CA CYS A 87 -4.97 3.28 -13.62
C CYS A 87 -3.58 3.88 -13.89
N CYS A 88 -2.66 3.69 -12.96
CA CYS A 88 -1.28 4.19 -13.04
C CYS A 88 -0.40 3.50 -12.01
N ASP A 89 0.91 3.57 -12.19
CA ASP A 89 1.88 3.05 -11.24
C ASP A 89 2.36 4.13 -10.23
N PHE A 90 3.22 3.71 -9.28
CA PHE A 90 3.77 4.62 -8.26
C PHE A 90 4.60 5.79 -8.84
N GLU A 91 5.15 5.65 -10.05
CA GLU A 91 5.97 6.71 -10.65
C GLU A 91 5.12 7.73 -11.39
N SER A 92 4.03 7.29 -12.01
CA SER A 92 3.16 8.10 -12.86
C SER A 92 1.98 8.72 -12.10
N TYR A 93 1.65 8.24 -10.90
CA TYR A 93 0.58 8.83 -10.09
C TYR A 93 0.84 10.32 -9.81
N VAL A 94 -0.15 11.15 -10.09
CA VAL A 94 -0.12 12.60 -9.78
C VAL A 94 -1.20 12.91 -8.75
N PRO A 95 -0.84 13.39 -7.54
CA PRO A 95 -1.81 13.70 -6.50
C PRO A 95 -2.63 14.92 -6.90
N ARG A 96 -3.93 14.87 -6.62
CA ARG A 96 -4.84 16.01 -6.79
C ARG A 96 -5.03 16.80 -5.50
N PHE A 97 -4.67 16.19 -4.38
CA PHE A 97 -4.91 16.70 -3.04
C PHE A 97 -3.73 16.38 -2.14
N THR A 98 -3.73 17.00 -0.98
CA THR A 98 -2.86 16.62 0.14
C THR A 98 -3.59 15.57 0.99
N TYR A 99 -2.85 14.57 1.47
CA TYR A 99 -3.39 13.42 2.21
C TYR A 99 -3.01 13.50 3.69
N THR A 100 -3.92 13.08 4.57
CA THR A 100 -3.62 12.84 5.98
C THR A 100 -3.01 11.46 6.20
N GLY A 101 -3.31 10.52 5.30
CA GLY A 101 -2.74 9.19 5.31
C GLY A 101 -2.54 8.60 3.93
N ILE A 102 -1.43 7.89 3.76
CA ILE A 102 -1.16 7.05 2.58
C ILE A 102 -1.11 5.61 3.06
N TRP A 103 -1.93 4.76 2.46
CA TRP A 103 -2.05 3.35 2.74
C TRP A 103 -1.47 2.54 1.59
N ALA A 104 -0.39 1.79 1.84
CA ALA A 104 0.29 0.94 0.87
C ALA A 104 0.34 -0.51 1.39
N CYS A 105 -0.83 -1.15 1.48
CA CYS A 105 -0.99 -2.48 2.04
C CYS A 105 -0.63 -3.55 1.02
N ALA A 106 0.45 -4.29 1.27
CA ALA A 106 0.91 -5.39 0.42
C ALA A 106 1.06 -4.99 -1.07
N SER A 107 1.46 -3.76 -1.34
CA SER A 107 1.62 -3.21 -2.69
C SER A 107 3.08 -2.91 -3.05
N LEU A 108 3.84 -2.27 -2.15
CA LEU A 108 5.24 -1.90 -2.39
C LEU A 108 6.18 -3.10 -2.54
N LEU A 109 5.78 -4.26 -2.09
CA LEU A 109 6.55 -5.50 -2.21
C LEU A 109 6.72 -5.97 -3.67
N HIS A 110 5.99 -5.38 -4.61
CA HIS A 110 6.11 -5.63 -6.04
C HIS A 110 7.00 -4.61 -6.78
N CYS A 111 7.58 -3.66 -6.04
CA CYS A 111 8.53 -2.71 -6.59
C CYS A 111 9.93 -3.33 -6.74
N THR A 112 10.70 -2.83 -7.69
CA THR A 112 12.16 -2.97 -7.64
C THR A 112 12.68 -2.26 -6.39
N GLU A 113 13.87 -2.60 -5.91
CA GLU A 113 14.45 -1.93 -4.74
C GLU A 113 14.57 -0.41 -4.93
N ALA A 114 15.00 0.04 -6.12
CA ALA A 114 15.07 1.46 -6.44
C ALA A 114 13.69 2.14 -6.40
N GLY A 115 12.65 1.49 -6.96
CA GLY A 115 11.27 1.98 -6.93
C GLY A 115 10.70 2.06 -5.51
N PHE A 116 11.02 1.07 -4.67
CA PHE A 116 10.63 1.06 -3.28
C PHE A 116 11.16 2.28 -2.50
N PHE A 117 12.44 2.62 -2.62
CA PHE A 117 12.99 3.81 -1.96
C PHE A 117 12.51 5.12 -2.61
N ALA A 118 12.32 5.14 -3.93
CA ALA A 118 11.78 6.30 -4.62
C ALA A 118 10.35 6.64 -4.16
N PHE A 119 9.55 5.62 -3.79
CA PHE A 119 8.22 5.83 -3.24
C PHE A 119 8.26 6.78 -2.04
N PHE A 120 9.06 6.52 -1.03
CA PHE A 120 9.09 7.35 0.20
C PHE A 120 9.54 8.78 -0.09
N ARG A 121 10.58 8.98 -0.92
CA ARG A 121 11.03 10.32 -1.32
C ARG A 121 9.95 11.14 -2.02
N ARG A 122 9.11 10.48 -2.82
CA ARG A 122 8.04 11.14 -3.58
C ARG A 122 6.77 11.30 -2.76
N TYR A 123 6.31 10.25 -2.10
CA TYR A 123 4.97 10.21 -1.50
C TYR A 123 4.88 10.99 -0.19
N LYS A 124 5.98 11.20 0.52
CA LYS A 124 5.99 12.12 1.66
C LYS A 124 5.61 13.55 1.29
N GLU A 125 5.85 13.97 0.03
CA GLU A 125 5.47 15.30 -0.45
C GLU A 125 3.95 15.43 -0.69
N PHE A 126 3.23 14.31 -0.75
CA PHE A 126 1.78 14.29 -0.86
C PHE A 126 1.08 14.38 0.51
N LEU A 127 1.84 14.22 1.60
CA LEU A 127 1.32 14.32 2.96
C LEU A 127 1.20 15.77 3.43
N GLY A 128 0.10 16.04 4.11
CA GLY A 128 -0.02 17.21 4.96
C GLY A 128 0.89 17.12 6.18
N SER A 129 0.92 18.21 6.96
CA SER A 129 1.63 18.26 8.23
C SER A 129 1.16 17.14 9.15
N SER A 130 2.12 16.41 9.74
CA SER A 130 1.88 15.23 10.60
C SER A 130 1.17 14.05 9.89
N GLY A 131 1.00 14.09 8.58
CA GLY A 131 0.43 12.99 7.81
C GLY A 131 1.30 11.72 7.91
N VAL A 132 0.69 10.57 7.67
CA VAL A 132 1.35 9.27 7.84
C VAL A 132 1.35 8.42 6.60
N ILE A 133 2.40 7.62 6.44
CA ILE A 133 2.49 6.52 5.46
C ILE A 133 2.43 5.21 6.23
N TYR A 134 1.44 4.39 5.94
CA TYR A 134 1.45 2.98 6.30
C TYR A 134 1.90 2.14 5.12
N PHE A 135 2.73 1.16 5.38
CA PHE A 135 3.01 0.10 4.42
C PHE A 135 3.20 -1.26 5.08
N SER A 136 2.90 -2.33 4.34
CA SER A 136 3.18 -3.70 4.77
C SER A 136 3.99 -4.46 3.74
N MET A 137 4.94 -5.25 4.23
CA MET A 137 5.89 -6.01 3.44
C MET A 137 6.07 -7.42 4.00
N LYS A 138 6.34 -8.39 3.14
CA LYS A 138 6.74 -9.75 3.57
C LYS A 138 8.13 -9.75 4.17
N THR A 139 8.30 -10.44 5.29
CA THR A 139 9.62 -10.68 5.93
C THR A 139 10.04 -12.12 5.78
N GLY A 140 11.36 -12.38 5.88
CA GLY A 140 11.90 -13.75 5.79
C GLY A 140 11.85 -14.36 4.40
N ILE A 141 11.65 -13.55 3.37
CA ILE A 141 11.76 -13.94 1.97
C ILE A 141 12.94 -13.23 1.31
N GLU A 142 13.53 -13.84 0.32
CA GLU A 142 14.50 -13.20 -0.57
C GLU A 142 13.80 -12.46 -1.70
N ASP A 143 14.53 -11.54 -2.34
CA ASP A 143 14.04 -10.85 -3.53
C ASP A 143 13.99 -11.82 -4.70
N GLY A 144 12.88 -11.83 -5.44
CA GLY A 144 12.76 -12.73 -6.58
C GLY A 144 11.34 -12.90 -7.09
N TYR A 145 11.22 -13.72 -8.12
CA TYR A 145 9.93 -14.11 -8.68
C TYR A 145 9.37 -15.33 -7.95
N ASP A 146 8.06 -15.35 -7.77
CA ASP A 146 7.37 -16.58 -7.35
C ASP A 146 7.04 -17.50 -8.53
N GLY A 147 6.42 -18.66 -8.23
CA GLY A 147 6.04 -19.63 -9.25
C GLY A 147 4.98 -19.15 -10.25
N GLU A 148 4.37 -18.00 -10.01
CA GLU A 148 3.36 -17.38 -10.87
C GLU A 148 3.91 -16.16 -11.64
N GLY A 149 5.22 -15.91 -11.53
CA GLY A 149 5.91 -14.83 -12.23
C GLY A 149 5.72 -13.44 -11.60
N ARG A 150 5.27 -13.34 -10.36
CA ARG A 150 5.20 -12.07 -9.62
C ARG A 150 6.53 -11.77 -8.95
N TRP A 151 7.03 -10.58 -9.14
CA TRP A 151 8.20 -10.10 -8.41
C TRP A 151 7.86 -9.77 -6.96
N TYR A 152 8.73 -10.18 -6.03
CA TYR A 152 8.66 -9.83 -4.62
C TYR A 152 9.98 -9.25 -4.12
N LEU A 153 9.87 -8.15 -3.41
CA LEU A 153 10.95 -7.52 -2.64
C LEU A 153 10.76 -7.90 -1.17
N GLY A 154 11.69 -8.66 -0.59
CA GLY A 154 11.69 -9.00 0.83
C GLY A 154 11.98 -7.77 1.71
N PHE A 155 11.55 -7.79 2.97
CA PHE A 155 11.75 -6.66 3.89
C PHE A 155 12.56 -7.06 5.11
N ASN A 156 13.46 -6.15 5.51
CA ASN A 156 14.33 -6.30 6.66
C ASN A 156 14.66 -4.94 7.30
N ASP A 157 15.28 -4.99 8.47
CA ASP A 157 15.62 -3.79 9.24
C ASP A 157 16.59 -2.86 8.50
N ARG A 158 17.50 -3.39 7.65
CA ARG A 158 18.41 -2.56 6.84
C ARG A 158 17.65 -1.68 5.87
N ARG A 159 16.61 -2.21 5.20
CA ARG A 159 15.74 -1.43 4.32
C ARG A 159 14.96 -0.37 5.09
N LEU A 160 14.47 -0.69 6.28
CA LEU A 160 13.80 0.31 7.12
C LEU A 160 14.73 1.43 7.54
N GLN A 161 15.95 1.11 7.99
CA GLN A 161 16.93 2.14 8.35
C GLN A 161 17.31 3.03 7.16
N ARG A 162 17.45 2.45 5.97
CA ARG A 162 17.72 3.22 4.75
C ARG A 162 16.60 4.18 4.40
N ILE A 163 15.32 3.77 4.53
CA ILE A 163 14.18 4.69 4.34
C ILE A 163 14.35 5.92 5.23
N LEU A 164 14.60 5.72 6.53
CA LEU A 164 14.71 6.79 7.50
C LEU A 164 15.95 7.68 7.26
N THR A 165 17.07 7.09 6.85
CA THR A 165 18.28 7.84 6.52
C THR A 165 18.11 8.71 5.28
N GLU A 166 17.45 8.20 4.25
CA GLU A 166 17.20 8.94 3.00
C GLU A 166 16.04 9.95 3.12
N ASN A 167 15.23 9.85 4.17
CA ASN A 167 14.08 10.73 4.43
C ASN A 167 14.09 11.19 5.89
N PRO A 168 14.97 12.12 6.29
CA PRO A 168 15.14 12.53 7.69
C PRO A 168 13.91 13.27 8.26
N ASP A 169 12.99 13.70 7.41
CA ASP A 169 11.70 14.29 7.73
C ASP A 169 10.58 13.24 7.96
N LEU A 170 10.91 11.94 7.83
CA LEU A 170 10.02 10.85 8.20
C LEU A 170 10.47 10.17 9.49
N ARG A 171 9.60 10.09 10.47
CA ARG A 171 9.84 9.38 11.72
C ARG A 171 9.01 8.08 11.79
N ARG A 172 9.63 6.97 12.18
CA ARG A 172 8.89 5.74 12.46
C ARG A 172 8.10 5.87 13.76
N VAL A 173 6.77 5.89 13.68
CA VAL A 173 5.88 5.96 14.85
C VAL A 173 5.37 4.60 15.28
N LYS A 174 5.32 3.61 14.37
CA LYS A 174 4.92 2.24 14.70
C LYS A 174 5.64 1.23 13.81
N TYR A 175 5.97 0.09 14.41
CA TYR A 175 6.43 -1.13 13.74
C TYR A 175 5.91 -2.35 14.49
N TRP A 176 5.30 -3.28 13.78
CA TRP A 176 4.86 -4.55 14.37
C TRP A 176 4.80 -5.64 13.30
N LYS A 177 4.75 -6.88 13.74
CA LYS A 177 4.61 -8.03 12.86
C LYS A 177 3.25 -8.69 13.04
N THR A 178 2.70 -9.22 11.95
CA THR A 178 1.48 -10.02 11.96
C THR A 178 1.69 -11.30 11.17
N ALA A 179 0.96 -12.36 11.56
CA ALA A 179 0.82 -13.54 10.71
C ALA A 179 0.01 -13.20 9.45
N ASP A 180 0.06 -14.06 8.48
CA ASP A 180 -0.73 -13.93 7.25
C ASP A 180 -2.19 -14.33 7.49
N ASN A 181 -3.12 -13.43 7.17
CA ASN A 181 -4.54 -13.67 7.37
C ASN A 181 -5.18 -14.61 6.34
N LEU A 182 -4.44 -15.05 5.33
CA LEU A 182 -4.78 -16.16 4.43
C LEU A 182 -4.18 -17.49 4.88
N HIS A 183 -3.66 -17.56 6.12
CA HIS A 183 -3.09 -18.77 6.76
C HIS A 183 -1.91 -19.38 6.00
N ARG A 184 -1.17 -18.57 5.23
CA ARG A 184 0.10 -18.99 4.62
C ARG A 184 1.22 -18.86 5.68
N ASP A 185 2.27 -19.65 5.56
CA ASP A 185 3.46 -19.55 6.44
C ASP A 185 4.28 -18.31 6.07
N LEU A 186 3.73 -17.14 6.37
CA LEU A 186 4.29 -15.82 6.06
C LEU A 186 4.12 -14.87 7.25
N THR A 187 5.11 -14.03 7.44
CA THR A 187 5.07 -12.93 8.40
C THR A 187 5.12 -11.60 7.68
N TRP A 188 4.24 -10.69 8.07
CA TRP A 188 4.17 -9.33 7.56
C TRP A 188 4.79 -8.34 8.53
N ALA A 189 5.70 -7.51 8.06
CA ALA A 189 6.09 -6.28 8.74
C ALA A 189 5.07 -5.20 8.39
N ASN A 190 4.57 -4.53 9.40
CA ASN A 190 3.68 -3.38 9.29
C ASN A 190 4.41 -2.16 9.85
N VAL A 191 4.45 -1.08 9.10
CA VAL A 191 5.19 0.13 9.47
C VAL A 191 4.31 1.36 9.29
N ILE A 192 4.35 2.28 10.24
CA ILE A 192 3.80 3.62 10.08
C ILE A 192 4.95 4.62 10.24
N LEU A 193 5.13 5.44 9.20
CA LEU A 193 6.03 6.59 9.19
C LEU A 193 5.18 7.86 9.24
N GLN A 194 5.60 8.84 10.04
CA GLN A 194 4.95 10.14 10.15
C GLN A 194 5.87 11.23 9.63
N LYS A 195 5.32 12.15 8.85
CA LYS A 195 6.03 13.34 8.39
C LYS A 195 6.18 14.31 9.57
N GLU A 196 7.42 14.68 9.86
CA GLU A 196 7.73 15.77 10.77
C GLU A 196 7.63 17.11 10.02
N PHE A 197 7.46 18.20 10.78
CA PHE A 197 7.27 19.55 10.24
C PHE A 197 8.49 20.06 9.46
#